data_e3f9f8a8e53b564e79975907e726a8f1
#
_entry.id   e3f9f8a8e53b564e79975907e726a8f1
#
_cell.length_a   1.000
_cell.length_b   1.000
_cell.length_c   1.000
_cell.angle_alpha   90.00
_cell.angle_beta   90.00
_cell.angle_gamma   90.00
#
_symmetry.space_group_name_H-M   'P 1'
#
loop_
_entity.id
_entity.type
_entity.pdbx_description
1 polymer ?
#
loop_
_entity_poly.entity_id
_entity_poly.type
_entity_poly.pdbx_seq_one_letter_code
_entity_poly.pdbx_strand_id
1 'polypeptide(L)'
;MEMIPEDTEYRRAYYVTHKTLGVSVFFLVLFRLAWNSFSKRPALSDSLTSKEKKLAHGAHITLYFIMLAVPVTGFLMTSYHGYGTFFFIWELPPLWEQSDIYIVWGGVHKYLLPYLLYIVLGAHVLGALKHQYIDKHDNTFKRMVS
;
A
#
# COMPACT_ATOMS: atom_id res chain seq x y z
N MET A 1 -17.30 -2.16 2.63
CA MET A 1 -17.71 -3.37 1.89
C MET A 1 -19.02 -3.97 2.39
N GLU A 2 -19.36 -3.80 3.64
CA GLU A 2 -20.61 -4.32 4.24
C GLU A 2 -21.89 -3.57 3.84
N MET A 3 -21.75 -2.40 3.19
CA MET A 3 -22.91 -1.57 2.78
C MET A 3 -23.51 -1.92 1.42
N ILE A 4 -22.95 -2.90 0.68
CA ILE A 4 -23.50 -3.34 -0.61
C ILE A 4 -24.25 -4.64 -0.38
N PRO A 5 -25.55 -4.73 -0.77
CA PRO A 5 -26.36 -5.94 -0.61
C PRO A 5 -25.73 -7.18 -1.22
N GLU A 6 -25.92 -8.34 -0.59
CA GLU A 6 -25.18 -9.57 -0.92
C GLU A 6 -25.43 -10.11 -2.32
N ASP A 7 -26.60 -9.87 -2.90
CA ASP A 7 -27.09 -10.48 -4.15
C ASP A 7 -26.98 -9.55 -5.37
N THR A 8 -26.15 -8.51 -5.33
CA THR A 8 -26.02 -7.59 -6.47
C THR A 8 -24.81 -7.89 -7.33
N GLU A 9 -24.97 -7.83 -8.68
CA GLU A 9 -23.86 -7.91 -9.65
C GLU A 9 -22.76 -6.89 -9.34
N TYR A 10 -23.13 -5.72 -8.81
CA TYR A 10 -22.23 -4.66 -8.37
C TYR A 10 -21.27 -5.12 -7.27
N ARG A 11 -21.72 -5.98 -6.34
CA ARG A 11 -20.87 -6.50 -5.27
C ARG A 11 -19.75 -7.38 -5.84
N ARG A 12 -20.10 -8.27 -6.78
CA ARG A 12 -19.12 -9.12 -7.46
C ARG A 12 -18.09 -8.27 -8.22
N ALA A 13 -18.56 -7.32 -9.04
CA ALA A 13 -17.70 -6.41 -9.80
C ALA A 13 -16.76 -5.63 -8.87
N TYR A 14 -17.25 -5.15 -7.74
CA TYR A 14 -16.44 -4.46 -6.75
C TYR A 14 -15.32 -5.34 -6.16
N TYR A 15 -15.64 -6.57 -5.77
CA TYR A 15 -14.64 -7.52 -5.24
C TYR A 15 -13.59 -7.89 -6.29
N VAL A 16 -14.01 -8.17 -7.53
CA VAL A 16 -13.10 -8.48 -8.63
C VAL A 16 -12.15 -7.30 -8.88
N THR A 17 -12.71 -6.09 -8.99
CA THR A 17 -11.91 -4.87 -9.22
C THR A 17 -10.94 -4.62 -8.07
N HIS A 18 -11.41 -4.68 -6.81
CA HIS A 18 -10.56 -4.47 -5.64
C HIS A 18 -9.41 -5.49 -5.57
N LYS A 19 -9.69 -6.77 -5.78
CA LYS A 19 -8.68 -7.84 -5.77
C LYS A 19 -7.68 -7.66 -6.91
N THR A 20 -8.16 -7.35 -8.12
CA THR A 20 -7.30 -7.06 -9.28
C THR A 20 -6.36 -5.89 -9.02
N LEU A 21 -6.90 -4.77 -8.49
CA LEU A 21 -6.09 -3.61 -8.14
C LEU A 21 -5.06 -3.95 -7.05
N GLY A 22 -5.45 -4.73 -6.04
CA GLY A 22 -4.54 -5.17 -4.97
C GLY A 22 -3.37 -5.98 -5.53
N VAL A 23 -3.63 -6.95 -6.39
CA VAL A 23 -2.59 -7.75 -7.06
C VAL A 23 -1.72 -6.87 -7.95
N SER A 24 -2.33 -5.94 -8.70
CA SER A 24 -1.59 -4.99 -9.56
C SER A 24 -0.65 -4.12 -8.74
N VAL A 25 -1.12 -3.54 -7.63
CA VAL A 25 -0.30 -2.73 -6.72
C VAL A 25 0.87 -3.54 -6.17
N PHE A 26 0.63 -4.80 -5.76
CA PHE A 26 1.69 -5.67 -5.27
C PHE A 26 2.83 -5.81 -6.28
N PHE A 27 2.53 -6.14 -7.53
CA PHE A 27 3.55 -6.27 -8.59
C PHE A 27 4.22 -4.95 -8.94
N LEU A 28 3.47 -3.84 -8.98
CA LEU A 28 4.03 -2.52 -9.23
C LEU A 28 5.02 -2.09 -8.14
N VAL A 29 4.72 -2.39 -6.87
CA VAL A 29 5.62 -2.09 -5.76
C VAL A 29 6.87 -2.97 -5.82
N LEU A 30 6.74 -4.27 -6.12
CA LEU A 30 7.89 -5.14 -6.34
C LEU A 30 8.78 -4.65 -7.49
N PHE A 31 8.16 -4.28 -8.61
CA PHE A 31 8.89 -3.71 -9.76
C PHE A 31 9.62 -2.42 -9.36
N ARG A 32 8.95 -1.52 -8.62
CA ARG A 32 9.57 -0.28 -8.14
C ARG A 32 10.73 -0.55 -7.18
N LEU A 33 10.61 -1.52 -6.28
CA LEU A 33 11.70 -1.90 -5.37
C LEU A 33 12.90 -2.47 -6.15
N ALA A 34 12.64 -3.35 -7.12
CA ALA A 34 13.68 -3.89 -8.00
C ALA A 34 14.34 -2.75 -8.79
N TRP A 35 13.57 -1.87 -9.42
CA TRP A 35 14.10 -0.71 -10.14
C TRP A 35 14.96 0.19 -9.26
N ASN A 36 14.50 0.48 -8.04
CA ASN A 36 15.26 1.27 -7.07
C ASN A 36 16.59 0.63 -6.64
N SER A 37 16.73 -0.68 -6.79
CA SER A 37 17.96 -1.40 -6.46
C SER A 37 19.03 -1.23 -7.55
N PHE A 38 18.59 -1.02 -8.80
CA PHE A 38 19.48 -0.83 -9.95
C PHE A 38 19.70 0.65 -10.30
N SER A 39 18.80 1.54 -9.88
CA SER A 39 18.84 2.96 -10.18
C SER A 39 19.56 3.76 -9.10
N LYS A 40 20.34 4.75 -9.51
CA LYS A 40 20.95 5.71 -8.57
C LYS A 40 19.83 6.57 -7.96
N ARG A 41 19.64 6.47 -6.67
CA ARG A 41 18.68 7.33 -5.95
C ARG A 41 19.22 8.75 -5.86
N PRO A 42 18.40 9.77 -6.16
CA PRO A 42 18.79 11.15 -5.89
C PRO A 42 19.04 11.33 -4.39
N ALA A 43 20.14 11.99 -4.04
CA ALA A 43 20.46 12.29 -2.65
C ALA A 43 19.37 13.16 -2.01
N LEU A 44 19.09 12.94 -0.73
CA LEU A 44 18.23 13.83 0.04
C LEU A 44 18.83 15.26 0.03
N SER A 45 17.96 16.27 0.10
CA SER A 45 18.41 17.66 0.10
C SER A 45 19.40 17.94 1.25
N ASP A 46 20.46 18.67 0.97
CA ASP A 46 21.43 19.08 2.00
C ASP A 46 20.85 20.09 2.98
N SER A 47 19.77 20.76 2.61
CA SER A 47 19.02 21.68 3.46
C SER A 47 18.26 20.99 4.60
N LEU A 48 18.05 19.66 4.53
CA LEU A 48 17.37 18.90 5.58
C LEU A 48 18.31 18.59 6.76
N THR A 49 17.79 18.76 7.96
CA THR A 49 18.50 18.35 9.18
C THR A 49 18.67 16.82 9.23
N SER A 50 19.65 16.34 9.99
CA SER A 50 19.89 14.91 10.17
C SER A 50 18.66 14.15 10.71
N LYS A 51 17.84 14.81 11.56
CA LYS A 51 16.59 14.23 12.10
C LYS A 51 15.53 14.08 11.01
N GLU A 52 15.36 15.11 10.17
CA GLU A 52 14.40 15.08 9.06
C GLU A 52 14.77 14.03 8.01
N LYS A 53 16.06 13.89 7.70
CA LYS A 53 16.56 12.83 6.79
C LYS A 53 16.23 11.43 7.33
N LYS A 54 16.45 11.18 8.64
CA LYS A 54 16.10 9.90 9.27
C LYS A 54 14.59 9.64 9.28
N LEU A 55 13.78 10.66 9.57
CA LEU A 55 12.33 10.56 9.59
C LEU A 55 11.78 10.28 8.20
N ALA A 56 12.25 10.96 7.17
CA ALA A 56 11.88 10.73 5.78
C ALA A 56 12.24 9.31 5.33
N HIS A 57 13.43 8.83 5.69
CA HIS A 57 13.85 7.46 5.38
C HIS A 57 12.97 6.43 6.07
N GLY A 58 12.67 6.61 7.35
CA GLY A 58 11.76 5.74 8.10
C GLY A 58 10.34 5.72 7.51
N ALA A 59 9.81 6.89 7.13
CA ALA A 59 8.51 6.99 6.47
C ALA A 59 8.47 6.22 5.15
N HIS A 60 9.50 6.32 4.30
CA HIS A 60 9.58 5.57 3.06
C HIS A 60 9.61 4.06 3.29
N ILE A 61 10.43 3.58 4.24
CA ILE A 61 10.49 2.14 4.58
C ILE A 61 9.12 1.65 5.04
N THR A 62 8.48 2.40 5.95
CA THR A 62 7.15 2.03 6.47
C THR A 62 6.09 2.03 5.39
N LEU A 63 6.09 3.01 4.48
CA LEU A 63 5.16 3.05 3.35
C LEU A 63 5.36 1.85 2.42
N TYR A 64 6.58 1.50 2.03
CA TYR A 64 6.83 0.31 1.21
C TYR A 64 6.38 -0.97 1.92
N PHE A 65 6.64 -1.09 3.22
CA PHE A 65 6.17 -2.23 3.99
C PHE A 65 4.64 -2.34 3.97
N ILE A 66 3.93 -1.24 4.23
CA ILE A 66 2.46 -1.23 4.22
C ILE A 66 1.92 -1.55 2.81
N MET A 67 2.50 -0.96 1.76
CA MET A 67 2.08 -1.18 0.37
C MET A 67 2.23 -2.65 -0.07
N LEU A 68 3.17 -3.41 0.50
CA LEU A 68 3.28 -4.85 0.30
C LEU A 68 2.37 -5.64 1.25
N ALA A 69 2.29 -5.24 2.51
CA ALA A 69 1.51 -5.95 3.53
C ALA A 69 0.00 -5.91 3.25
N VAL A 70 -0.52 -4.80 2.71
CA VAL A 70 -1.96 -4.67 2.39
C VAL A 70 -2.42 -5.73 1.39
N PRO A 71 -1.87 -5.88 0.19
CA PRO A 71 -2.31 -6.92 -0.74
C PRO A 71 -2.04 -8.34 -0.24
N VAL A 72 -0.93 -8.57 0.46
CA VAL A 72 -0.61 -9.88 1.04
C VAL A 72 -1.66 -10.28 2.08
N THR A 73 -2.00 -9.40 3.02
CA THR A 73 -3.01 -9.70 4.05
C THR A 73 -4.41 -9.87 3.45
N GLY A 74 -4.76 -9.13 2.40
CA GLY A 74 -6.00 -9.30 1.65
C GLY A 74 -6.07 -10.65 0.96
N PHE A 75 -4.97 -11.11 0.37
CA PHE A 75 -4.85 -12.43 -0.24
C PHE A 75 -4.98 -13.54 0.81
N LEU A 76 -4.28 -13.44 1.95
CA LEU A 76 -4.37 -14.39 3.05
C LEU A 76 -5.78 -14.47 3.61
N MET A 77 -6.42 -13.32 3.88
CA MET A 77 -7.80 -13.26 4.35
C MET A 77 -8.74 -13.99 3.38
N THR A 78 -8.63 -13.71 2.08
CA THR A 78 -9.51 -14.27 1.06
C THR A 78 -9.30 -15.78 0.92
N SER A 79 -8.06 -16.23 0.89
CA SER A 79 -7.69 -17.63 0.71
C SER A 79 -8.10 -18.50 1.89
N TYR A 80 -7.87 -18.04 3.15
CA TYR A 80 -8.33 -18.75 4.34
C TYR A 80 -9.85 -18.70 4.54
N HIS A 81 -10.54 -17.73 3.92
CA HIS A 81 -12.00 -17.72 3.91
C HIS A 81 -12.60 -18.71 2.88
N GLY A 82 -11.76 -19.36 2.07
CA GLY A 82 -12.16 -20.31 1.05
C GLY A 82 -12.57 -19.67 -0.30
N TYR A 83 -12.27 -18.37 -0.50
CA TYR A 83 -12.57 -17.69 -1.76
C TYR A 83 -11.33 -17.53 -2.63
N GLY A 84 -11.53 -17.57 -3.95
CA GLY A 84 -10.50 -17.26 -4.93
C GLY A 84 -10.13 -15.77 -4.95
N THR A 85 -8.93 -15.50 -5.46
CA THR A 85 -8.45 -14.15 -5.73
C THR A 85 -8.46 -13.89 -7.23
N PHE A 86 -9.03 -12.76 -7.65
CA PHE A 86 -9.12 -12.40 -9.05
C PHE A 86 -7.97 -11.49 -9.46
N PHE A 87 -7.42 -11.81 -10.65
CA PHE A 87 -6.55 -10.92 -11.38
C PHE A 87 -7.11 -10.76 -12.80
N PHE A 88 -7.83 -9.67 -13.03
CA PHE A 88 -8.68 -9.44 -14.21
C PHE A 88 -9.70 -10.57 -14.40
N ILE A 89 -9.53 -11.39 -15.44
CA ILE A 89 -10.40 -12.50 -15.79
C ILE A 89 -9.96 -13.84 -15.17
N TRP A 90 -8.73 -13.90 -14.64
CA TRP A 90 -8.21 -15.12 -14.03
C TRP A 90 -8.57 -15.18 -12.56
N GLU A 91 -9.08 -16.33 -12.15
CA GLU A 91 -9.31 -16.66 -10.77
C GLU A 91 -8.21 -17.60 -10.26
N LEU A 92 -7.49 -17.13 -9.25
CA LEU A 92 -6.56 -17.95 -8.50
C LEU A 92 -7.36 -18.65 -7.39
N PRO A 93 -7.40 -19.98 -7.35
CA PRO A 93 -8.14 -20.69 -6.30
C PRO A 93 -7.51 -20.41 -4.92
N PRO A 94 -8.26 -20.65 -3.82
CA PRO A 94 -7.69 -20.56 -2.49
C PRO A 94 -6.52 -21.54 -2.35
N LEU A 95 -5.42 -21.09 -1.74
CA LEU A 95 -4.21 -21.92 -1.58
C LEU A 95 -4.24 -22.79 -0.33
N TRP A 96 -5.11 -22.49 0.62
CA TRP A 96 -5.20 -23.18 1.91
C TRP A 96 -6.65 -23.61 2.19
N GLU A 97 -6.79 -24.58 3.06
CA GLU A 97 -8.10 -24.97 3.58
C GLU A 97 -8.72 -23.84 4.39
N GLN A 98 -10.05 -23.79 4.39
CA GLN A 98 -10.80 -22.79 5.14
C GLN A 98 -10.48 -22.88 6.63
N SER A 99 -10.19 -21.74 7.25
CA SER A 99 -9.80 -21.65 8.65
C SER A 99 -10.20 -20.29 9.23
N ASP A 100 -10.61 -20.25 10.49
CA ASP A 100 -11.01 -19.03 11.21
C ASP A 100 -9.89 -17.98 11.32
N ILE A 101 -8.66 -18.32 10.97
CA ILE A 101 -7.54 -17.37 10.89
C ILE A 101 -7.82 -16.23 9.90
N TYR A 102 -8.79 -16.41 8.96
CA TYR A 102 -9.22 -15.33 8.07
C TYR A 102 -9.74 -14.11 8.82
N ILE A 103 -10.29 -14.29 10.04
CA ILE A 103 -10.78 -13.21 10.89
C ILE A 103 -9.62 -12.31 11.31
N VAL A 104 -8.49 -12.92 11.69
CA VAL A 104 -7.27 -12.18 12.08
C VAL A 104 -6.72 -11.39 10.90
N TRP A 105 -6.54 -12.06 9.75
CA TRP A 105 -6.05 -11.39 8.53
C TRP A 105 -7.03 -10.31 8.04
N GLY A 106 -8.33 -10.55 8.21
CA GLY A 106 -9.37 -9.58 7.93
C GLY A 106 -9.27 -8.34 8.82
N GLY A 107 -9.02 -8.51 10.10
CA GLY A 107 -8.78 -7.42 11.05
C GLY A 107 -7.55 -6.58 10.67
N VAL A 108 -6.45 -7.24 10.33
CA VAL A 108 -5.23 -6.58 9.87
C VAL A 108 -5.46 -5.81 8.56
N HIS A 109 -6.09 -6.45 7.56
CA HIS A 109 -6.32 -5.87 6.24
C HIS A 109 -7.33 -4.72 6.23
N LYS A 110 -8.44 -4.86 6.97
CA LYS A 110 -9.55 -3.90 6.92
C LYS A 110 -9.36 -2.71 7.87
N TYR A 111 -8.63 -2.92 8.98
CA TYR A 111 -8.54 -1.92 10.04
C TYR A 111 -7.10 -1.50 10.30
N LEU A 112 -6.21 -2.41 10.72
CA LEU A 112 -4.88 -2.03 11.17
C LEU A 112 -4.07 -1.33 10.08
N LEU A 113 -3.90 -1.98 8.94
CA LEU A 113 -3.04 -1.47 7.86
C LEU A 113 -3.59 -0.20 7.19
N PRO A 114 -4.90 -0.07 6.89
CA PRO A 114 -5.43 1.18 6.33
C PRO A 114 -5.27 2.37 7.26
N TYR A 115 -5.55 2.23 8.57
CA TYR A 115 -5.34 3.32 9.51
C TYR A 115 -3.87 3.72 9.62
N LEU A 116 -2.98 2.73 9.68
CA LEU A 116 -1.54 2.98 9.68
C LEU A 116 -1.09 3.69 8.40
N LEU A 117 -1.61 3.25 7.24
CA LEU A 117 -1.35 3.90 5.95
C LEU A 117 -1.79 5.36 5.96
N TYR A 118 -3.00 5.67 6.42
CA TYR A 118 -3.49 7.05 6.46
C TYR A 118 -2.65 7.94 7.36
N ILE A 119 -2.23 7.44 8.52
CA ILE A 119 -1.38 8.20 9.44
C ILE A 119 -0.01 8.46 8.82
N VAL A 120 0.66 7.42 8.31
CA VAL A 120 2.03 7.56 7.78
C VAL A 120 2.03 8.37 6.48
N LEU A 121 1.08 8.13 5.58
CA LEU A 121 0.94 8.87 4.34
C LEU A 121 0.60 10.35 4.61
N GLY A 122 -0.34 10.61 5.53
CA GLY A 122 -0.70 11.96 5.94
C GLY A 122 0.51 12.72 6.51
N ALA A 123 1.24 12.10 7.43
CA ALA A 123 2.46 12.69 7.99
C ALA A 123 3.54 12.94 6.91
N HIS A 124 3.69 11.99 5.97
CA HIS A 124 4.65 12.12 4.87
C HIS A 124 4.29 13.29 3.92
N VAL A 125 3.01 13.40 3.53
CA VAL A 125 2.53 14.49 2.69
C VAL A 125 2.64 15.84 3.39
N LEU A 126 2.21 15.93 4.66
CA LEU A 126 2.32 17.16 5.45
C LEU A 126 3.78 17.58 5.64
N GLY A 127 4.69 16.63 5.86
CA GLY A 127 6.12 16.89 5.92
C GLY A 127 6.66 17.48 4.61
N ALA A 128 6.27 16.90 3.48
CA ALA A 128 6.67 17.39 2.16
C ALA A 128 6.15 18.80 1.88
N LEU A 129 4.87 19.07 2.24
CA LEU A 129 4.26 20.40 2.09
C LEU A 129 4.94 21.43 3.01
N LYS A 130 5.25 21.04 4.26
CA LYS A 130 6.01 21.91 5.17
C LYS A 130 7.34 22.32 4.54
N HIS A 131 8.11 21.34 4.04
CA HIS A 131 9.43 21.63 3.44
C HIS A 131 9.32 22.48 2.18
N GLN A 132 8.26 22.31 1.38
CA GLN A 132 8.04 23.10 0.17
C GLN A 132 7.64 24.54 0.46
N TYR A 133 6.69 24.75 1.38
CA TYR A 133 6.01 26.06 1.54
C TYR A 133 6.52 26.85 2.74
N ILE A 134 6.91 26.19 3.84
CA ILE A 134 7.34 26.84 5.07
C ILE A 134 8.85 26.99 5.10
N ASP A 135 9.57 25.91 4.86
CA ASP A 135 11.03 25.89 4.91
C ASP A 135 11.67 26.43 3.61
N LYS A 136 10.84 26.66 2.56
CA LYS A 136 11.21 27.19 1.24
C LYS A 136 12.40 26.46 0.60
N HIS A 137 12.44 25.16 0.75
CA HIS A 137 13.44 24.31 0.10
C HIS A 137 13.06 24.10 -1.38
N ASP A 138 13.58 24.93 -2.26
CA ASP A 138 13.14 25.16 -3.65
C ASP A 138 13.09 23.95 -4.59
N ASN A 139 13.45 22.74 -4.15
CA ASN A 139 13.51 21.58 -5.04
C ASN A 139 12.80 20.31 -4.50
N THR A 140 12.11 20.37 -3.36
CA THR A 140 11.51 19.18 -2.77
C THR A 140 10.43 18.58 -3.66
N PHE A 141 9.54 19.43 -4.21
CA PHE A 141 8.46 18.96 -5.08
C PHE A 141 8.94 18.50 -6.46
N LYS A 142 9.91 19.17 -7.06
CA LYS A 142 10.50 18.76 -8.34
C LYS A 142 11.12 17.36 -8.27
N ARG A 143 11.66 16.96 -7.11
CA ARG A 143 12.26 15.64 -6.88
C ARG A 143 11.23 14.52 -6.70
N MET A 144 9.95 14.84 -6.44
CA MET A 144 8.87 13.85 -6.33
C MET A 144 8.29 13.50 -7.71
N VAL A 145 8.46 14.38 -8.71
CA VAL A 145 7.85 14.26 -10.05
C VAL A 145 8.88 13.97 -11.13
N SER A 146 10.17 14.01 -10.83
CA SER A 146 11.27 13.65 -11.73
C SER A 146 11.80 12.26 -11.39
#